data_25daf885a19284109fa3d193fab389f8
#
_entry.id   25daf885a19284109fa3d193fab389f8
#
_cell.length_a   1.000
_cell.length_b   1.000
_cell.length_c   1.000
_cell.angle_alpha   90.00
_cell.angle_beta   90.00
_cell.angle_gamma   90.00
#
_symmetry.space_group_name_H-M   'P 1'
#
loop_
_entity.id
_entity.type
_entity.pdbx_description
1 polymer ?
#
loop_
_entity_poly.entity_id
_entity_poly.type
_entity_poly.pdbx_seq_one_letter_code
_entity_poly.pdbx_strand_id
1 'polypeptide(L)'
;MEKIIEIKSTSLEFLQLVFEMKIIMNRLNGSEKIVMMSEAVREAEGYFTENRSVFVYKIXNKMVGYSVLKVEDRVCWLDWLYVDPDYHGKGIASNLFDHAEEFAMKLGNDQLYIWVHPDNHRMLKFLKKKGYDVLNLIEVKKEKSPITKSIFIMGNELKY
;
A
#
# COMPACT_ATOMS: atom_id res chain seq x y z
N MET A 1 -14.61 -0.68 -20.02
CA MET A 1 -14.95 0.35 -19.03
C MET A 1 -14.05 0.18 -17.82
N GLU A 2 -13.49 1.27 -17.35
CA GLU A 2 -12.63 1.31 -16.16
C GLU A 2 -13.44 1.82 -14.98
N LYS A 3 -13.26 1.21 -13.82
CA LYS A 3 -13.99 1.66 -12.63
C LYS A 3 -13.31 1.22 -11.34
N ILE A 4 -13.56 1.99 -10.29
CA ILE A 4 -13.15 1.66 -8.92
C ILE A 4 -14.42 1.22 -8.19
N ILE A 5 -14.36 0.06 -7.55
CA ILE A 5 -15.49 -0.45 -6.77
C ILE A 5 -15.00 -0.94 -5.40
N GLU A 6 -15.84 -0.76 -4.41
CA GLU A 6 -15.57 -1.33 -3.09
C GLU A 6 -15.96 -2.80 -3.08
N ILE A 7 -15.10 -3.64 -2.51
CA ILE A 7 -15.41 -5.05 -2.30
C ILE A 7 -15.53 -5.32 -0.79
N LYS A 8 -16.39 -6.27 -0.43
CA LYS A 8 -16.69 -6.57 0.97
C LYS A 8 -16.15 -7.94 1.40
N SER A 9 -15.57 -8.68 0.48
CA SER A 9 -15.00 -10.00 0.77
C SER A 9 -13.95 -10.34 -0.28
N THR A 10 -13.15 -11.36 0.01
CA THR A 10 -12.12 -11.84 -0.91
C THR A 10 -12.73 -12.60 -2.09
N SER A 11 -11.96 -12.71 -3.15
CA SER A 11 -12.23 -13.59 -4.29
C SER A 11 -10.88 -14.15 -4.75
N LEU A 12 -10.91 -15.21 -5.52
CA LEU A 12 -9.66 -15.80 -6.03
C LEU A 12 -8.85 -14.75 -6.82
N GLU A 13 -9.54 -13.94 -7.60
CA GLU A 13 -8.89 -12.89 -8.38
C GLU A 13 -8.21 -11.85 -7.48
N PHE A 14 -8.89 -11.43 -6.42
CA PHE A 14 -8.32 -10.47 -5.47
C PHE A 14 -7.14 -11.10 -4.72
N LEU A 15 -7.28 -12.36 -4.29
CA LEU A 15 -6.21 -13.06 -3.58
C LEU A 15 -4.95 -13.17 -4.45
N GLN A 16 -5.11 -13.33 -5.76
CA GLN A 16 -3.96 -13.36 -6.66
C GLN A 16 -3.20 -12.03 -6.65
N LEU A 17 -3.92 -10.90 -6.65
CA LEU A 17 -3.29 -9.58 -6.57
C LEU A 17 -2.53 -9.41 -5.24
N VAL A 18 -3.14 -9.87 -4.14
CA VAL A 18 -2.50 -9.78 -2.81
C VAL A 18 -1.25 -10.67 -2.78
N PHE A 19 -1.32 -11.86 -3.37
CA PHE A 19 -0.20 -12.78 -3.45
C PHE A 19 0.99 -12.15 -4.19
N GLU A 20 0.72 -11.54 -5.33
CA GLU A 20 1.75 -10.88 -6.13
C GLU A 20 2.36 -9.69 -5.38
N MET A 21 1.53 -8.91 -4.71
CA MET A 21 2.00 -7.80 -3.88
C MET A 21 2.95 -8.30 -2.79
N LYS A 22 2.61 -9.41 -2.12
CA LYS A 22 3.46 -9.96 -1.06
C LYS A 22 4.81 -10.41 -1.59
N ILE A 23 4.85 -10.99 -2.79
CA ILE A 23 6.12 -11.37 -3.43
C ILE A 23 6.99 -10.13 -3.62
N ILE A 24 6.41 -9.06 -4.14
CA ILE A 24 7.13 -7.81 -4.40
C ILE A 24 7.64 -7.21 -3.08
N MET A 25 6.80 -7.19 -2.05
CA MET A 25 7.19 -6.62 -0.75
C MET A 25 8.30 -7.45 -0.08
N ASN A 26 8.24 -8.77 -0.21
CA ASN A 26 9.31 -9.62 0.32
C ASN A 26 10.64 -9.29 -0.35
N ARG A 27 10.65 -9.16 -1.68
CA ARG A 27 11.86 -8.79 -2.41
C ARG A 27 12.38 -7.42 -1.98
N LEU A 28 11.48 -6.47 -1.80
CA LEU A 28 11.82 -5.12 -1.35
C LEU A 28 12.50 -5.15 0.02
N ASN A 29 12.02 -6.03 0.90
CA ASN A 29 12.57 -6.21 2.25
C ASN A 29 13.82 -7.10 2.27
N GLY A 30 14.32 -7.50 1.10
CA GLY A 30 15.51 -8.35 1.00
C GLY A 30 15.29 -9.80 1.39
N SER A 31 14.04 -10.25 1.45
CA SER A 31 13.70 -11.61 1.82
C SER A 31 13.66 -12.52 0.59
N GLU A 32 14.30 -13.68 0.69
CA GLU A 32 14.25 -14.72 -0.35
C GLU A 32 13.22 -15.79 -0.01
N LYS A 33 12.45 -15.58 1.05
CA LYS A 33 11.43 -16.53 1.48
C LYS A 33 10.36 -16.70 0.40
N ILE A 34 9.99 -17.96 0.16
CA ILE A 34 8.90 -18.27 -0.76
C ILE A 34 7.57 -17.86 -0.11
N VAL A 35 6.79 -17.08 -0.82
CA VAL A 35 5.46 -16.65 -0.34
C VAL A 35 4.47 -17.78 -0.66
N MET A 36 3.69 -18.18 0.34
CA MET A 36 2.64 -19.19 0.17
C MET A 36 1.29 -18.48 -0.03
N MET A 37 0.41 -19.08 -0.82
CA MET A 37 -0.94 -18.54 -1.03
C MET A 37 -1.68 -18.38 0.30
N SER A 38 -1.45 -19.26 1.28
CA SER A 38 -2.06 -19.14 2.61
C SER A 38 -1.69 -17.82 3.29
N GLU A 39 -0.50 -17.30 3.03
CA GLU A 39 -0.09 -16.00 3.58
C GLU A 39 -0.89 -14.87 2.93
N ALA A 40 -1.14 -14.97 1.63
CA ALA A 40 -1.96 -13.99 0.91
C ALA A 40 -3.41 -14.00 1.42
N VAL A 41 -3.94 -15.20 1.68
CA VAL A 41 -5.29 -15.34 2.24
C VAL A 41 -5.37 -14.64 3.60
N ARG A 42 -4.40 -14.92 4.47
CA ARG A 42 -4.37 -14.32 5.81
C ARG A 42 -4.25 -12.80 5.73
N GLU A 43 -3.38 -12.31 4.85
CA GLU A 43 -3.20 -10.87 4.61
C GLU A 43 -4.52 -10.23 4.16
N ALA A 44 -5.13 -10.83 3.12
CA ALA A 44 -6.36 -10.29 2.54
C ALA A 44 -7.52 -10.28 3.55
N GLU A 45 -7.64 -11.34 4.34
CA GLU A 45 -8.69 -11.39 5.38
C GLU A 45 -8.54 -10.24 6.37
N GLY A 46 -7.30 -9.84 6.68
CA GLY A 46 -7.03 -8.73 7.57
C GLY A 46 -7.44 -7.37 7.01
N TYR A 47 -7.75 -7.29 5.71
CA TYR A 47 -8.22 -6.04 5.11
C TYR A 47 -9.72 -5.79 5.33
N PHE A 48 -10.48 -6.82 5.72
CA PHE A 48 -11.94 -6.72 5.83
C PHE A 48 -12.36 -6.59 7.30
N THR A 49 -11.97 -5.48 7.90
CA THR A 49 -12.31 -5.12 9.27
C THR A 49 -13.25 -3.91 9.26
N GLU A 50 -13.86 -3.61 10.41
CA GLU A 50 -14.81 -2.50 10.52
C GLU A 50 -14.20 -1.15 10.16
N ASN A 51 -12.89 -0.99 10.42
CA ASN A 51 -12.23 0.29 10.18
C ASN A 51 -11.46 0.34 8.86
N ARG A 52 -11.64 -0.68 7.99
CA ARG A 52 -10.99 -0.70 6.68
C ARG A 52 -11.99 -0.80 5.54
N SER A 53 -11.63 -0.21 4.42
CA SER A 53 -12.36 -0.33 3.16
C SER A 53 -11.39 -0.76 2.07
N VAL A 54 -11.82 -1.70 1.24
CA VAL A 54 -11.01 -2.24 0.15
C VAL A 54 -11.64 -1.83 -1.18
N PHE A 55 -10.87 -1.15 -2.01
CA PHE A 55 -11.29 -0.70 -3.34
C PHE A 55 -10.43 -1.36 -4.39
N VAL A 56 -11.08 -1.90 -5.42
CA VAL A 56 -10.37 -2.51 -6.55
C VAL A 56 -10.60 -1.70 -7.82
N TYR A 57 -9.57 -1.61 -8.65
CA TYR A 57 -9.65 -1.00 -9.96
C TYR A 57 -9.89 -2.11 -10.98
N LYS A 58 -10.94 -1.97 -11.79
CA LYS A 58 -11.30 -2.96 -12.81
C LYS A 58 -11.18 -2.35 -14.21
N ILE A 59 -10.64 -3.18 -15.11
CA ILE A 59 -10.70 -2.93 -16.55
C ILE A 59 -11.52 -4.09 -17.10
N UNK A 60 -12.67 -3.71 -17.58
CA UNK A 60 -13.44 -4.64 -17.89
C UNK A 60 -13.92 -5.25 -16.70
N ASN A 61 -13.77 -6.48 -16.78
CA ASN A 61 -14.17 -7.25 -15.59
C ASN A 61 -12.96 -7.73 -14.77
N LYS A 62 -11.76 -7.48 -15.24
CA LYS A 62 -10.54 -7.93 -14.57
C LYS A 62 -10.10 -6.93 -13.50
N MET A 63 -9.77 -7.42 -12.30
CA MET A 63 -9.17 -6.60 -11.25
C MET A 63 -7.67 -6.44 -11.56
N VAL A 64 -7.20 -5.20 -11.62
CA VAL A 64 -5.80 -4.92 -12.00
C VAL A 64 -5.06 -4.08 -10.97
N GLY A 65 -5.71 -3.73 -9.87
CA GLY A 65 -5.07 -3.00 -8.78
C GLY A 65 -6.04 -2.82 -7.63
N TYR A 66 -5.52 -2.40 -6.49
CA TYR A 66 -6.37 -2.17 -5.32
C TYR A 66 -5.74 -1.18 -4.35
N SER A 67 -6.59 -0.62 -3.50
CA SER A 67 -6.17 0.16 -2.35
C SER A 67 -6.92 -0.32 -1.11
N VAL A 68 -6.26 -0.21 0.04
CA VAL A 68 -6.86 -0.51 1.33
C VAL A 68 -6.74 0.75 2.18
N LEU A 69 -7.87 1.26 2.63
CA LEU A 69 -7.92 2.45 3.47
C LEU A 69 -8.33 2.06 4.88
N LYS A 70 -7.65 2.62 5.87
CA LYS A 70 -7.98 2.41 7.27
C LYS A 70 -8.36 3.75 7.88
N VAL A 71 -9.46 3.78 8.63
CA VAL A 71 -9.89 4.98 9.34
C VAL A 71 -9.79 4.74 10.84
N GLU A 72 -9.10 5.62 11.54
CA GLU A 72 -8.92 5.54 12.97
C GLU A 72 -8.99 6.97 13.52
N ASP A 73 -9.93 7.22 14.41
CA ASP A 73 -10.16 8.56 14.99
C ASP A 73 -10.29 9.63 13.90
N ARG A 74 -11.02 9.28 12.83
CA ARG A 74 -11.27 10.16 11.66
C ARG A 74 -10.03 10.42 10.80
N VAL A 75 -8.88 9.86 11.16
CA VAL A 75 -7.67 9.94 10.33
C VAL A 75 -7.72 8.79 9.31
N CYS A 76 -7.44 9.11 8.06
CA CYS A 76 -7.45 8.12 6.99
C CYS A 76 -6.03 7.74 6.58
N TRP A 77 -5.75 6.45 6.64
CA TRP A 77 -4.47 5.87 6.25
C TRP A 77 -4.63 5.12 4.95
N LEU A 78 -3.71 5.31 4.02
CA LEU A 78 -3.60 4.45 2.84
C LEU A 78 -2.68 3.29 3.23
N ASP A 79 -3.28 2.18 3.66
CA ASP A 79 -2.53 1.01 4.12
C ASP A 79 -1.82 0.30 2.97
N TRP A 80 -2.51 0.15 1.84
CA TRP A 80 -1.96 -0.52 0.67
C TRP A 80 -2.41 0.18 -0.61
N LEU A 81 -1.50 0.23 -1.57
CA LEU A 81 -1.78 0.67 -2.94
C LEU A 81 -0.96 -0.24 -3.85
N TYR A 82 -1.63 -1.03 -4.66
CA TYR A 82 -0.98 -1.99 -5.53
C TYR A 82 -1.62 -1.97 -6.92
N VAL A 83 -0.78 -2.07 -7.94
CA VAL A 83 -1.22 -2.22 -9.32
C VAL A 83 -0.39 -3.33 -9.96
N ASP A 84 -1.05 -4.27 -10.61
CA ASP A 84 -0.43 -5.35 -11.37
C ASP A 84 0.60 -4.74 -12.35
N PRO A 85 1.86 -5.21 -12.31
CA PRO A 85 2.91 -4.64 -13.15
C PRO A 85 2.58 -4.55 -14.65
N ASP A 86 1.78 -5.49 -15.17
CA ASP A 86 1.37 -5.47 -16.58
C ASP A 86 0.50 -4.26 -16.92
N TYR A 87 0.02 -3.56 -15.90
CA TYR A 87 -0.86 -2.39 -16.06
C TYR A 87 -0.20 -1.10 -15.57
N HIS A 88 1.09 -1.14 -15.28
CA HIS A 88 1.81 0.08 -14.87
C HIS A 88 1.86 1.10 -16.02
N GLY A 89 1.99 2.36 -15.65
CA GLY A 89 2.09 3.46 -16.63
C GLY A 89 0.76 3.91 -17.22
N LYS A 90 -0.36 3.33 -16.76
CA LYS A 90 -1.69 3.64 -17.28
C LYS A 90 -2.52 4.55 -16.36
N GLY A 91 -1.89 5.14 -15.35
CA GLY A 91 -2.58 6.05 -14.44
C GLY A 91 -3.41 5.39 -13.35
N ILE A 92 -3.41 4.05 -13.28
CA ILE A 92 -4.28 3.32 -12.34
C ILE A 92 -3.96 3.65 -10.88
N ALA A 93 -2.65 3.69 -10.55
CA ALA A 93 -2.24 4.04 -9.18
C ALA A 93 -2.69 5.46 -8.83
N SER A 94 -2.60 6.39 -9.81
CA SER A 94 -3.05 7.76 -9.60
C SER A 94 -4.55 7.81 -9.34
N ASN A 95 -5.34 7.06 -10.13
CA ASN A 95 -6.79 7.05 -9.96
C ASN A 95 -7.19 6.46 -8.60
N LEU A 96 -6.53 5.36 -8.17
CA LEU A 96 -6.79 4.77 -6.86
C LEU A 96 -6.39 5.74 -5.74
N PHE A 97 -5.30 6.44 -5.90
CA PHE A 97 -4.82 7.42 -4.92
C PHE A 97 -5.78 8.60 -4.81
N ASP A 98 -6.20 9.16 -5.96
CA ASP A 98 -7.14 10.27 -5.98
C ASP A 98 -8.47 9.88 -5.33
N HIS A 99 -8.92 8.64 -5.59
CA HIS A 99 -10.12 8.10 -4.96
C HIS A 99 -9.95 8.03 -3.44
N ALA A 100 -8.76 7.61 -2.98
CA ALA A 100 -8.47 7.54 -1.54
C ALA A 100 -8.50 8.94 -0.91
N GLU A 101 -7.96 9.94 -1.59
CA GLU A 101 -8.03 11.33 -1.10
C GLU A 101 -9.48 11.82 -1.01
N GLU A 102 -10.30 11.52 -2.03
CA GLU A 102 -11.73 11.88 -2.00
C GLU A 102 -12.44 11.20 -0.82
N PHE A 103 -12.09 9.95 -0.56
CA PHE A 103 -12.65 9.22 0.59
C PHE A 103 -12.27 9.92 1.89
N ALA A 104 -11.00 10.31 2.05
CA ALA A 104 -10.54 11.04 3.25
C ALA A 104 -11.24 12.39 3.40
N MET A 105 -11.43 13.09 2.29
CA MET A 105 -12.13 14.40 2.31
C MET A 105 -13.56 14.27 2.81
N LYS A 106 -14.24 13.19 2.47
CA LYS A 106 -15.61 12.95 2.94
C LYS A 106 -15.67 12.73 4.46
N LEU A 107 -14.55 12.34 5.07
CA LEU A 107 -14.43 12.20 6.52
C LEU A 107 -14.03 13.50 7.21
N GLY A 108 -13.80 14.56 6.44
CA GLY A 108 -13.36 15.84 6.96
C GLY A 108 -11.85 16.01 7.01
N ASN A 109 -11.12 15.16 6.29
CA ASN A 109 -9.66 15.25 6.20
C ASN A 109 -9.26 15.72 4.81
N ASP A 110 -8.14 16.43 4.74
CA ASP A 110 -7.63 16.93 3.47
C ASP A 110 -6.42 16.15 2.96
N GLN A 111 -6.06 15.09 3.66
CA GLN A 111 -4.86 14.31 3.30
C GLN A 111 -4.94 12.90 3.83
N LEU A 112 -4.09 12.06 3.27
CA LEU A 112 -3.89 10.70 3.72
C LEU A 112 -2.61 10.62 4.55
N TYR A 113 -2.52 9.59 5.39
CA TYR A 113 -1.27 9.19 6.04
C TYR A 113 -0.83 7.88 5.42
N ILE A 114 0.47 7.74 5.18
CA ILE A 114 1.00 6.62 4.40
C ILE A 114 2.33 6.16 5.00
N TRP A 115 2.48 4.85 5.23
CA TRP A 115 3.75 4.25 5.60
C TRP A 115 4.40 3.69 4.35
N VAL A 116 5.69 4.01 4.13
CA VAL A 116 6.42 3.57 2.94
C VAL A 116 7.76 3.02 3.39
N HIS A 117 8.11 1.84 2.88
CA HIS A 117 9.44 1.27 3.13
C HIS A 117 10.51 2.15 2.48
N PRO A 118 11.64 2.42 3.17
CA PRO A 118 12.68 3.31 2.61
C PRO A 118 13.22 2.88 1.25
N ASP A 119 13.22 1.58 0.96
CA ASP A 119 13.69 1.06 -0.33
C ASP A 119 12.64 1.13 -1.42
N ASN A 120 11.41 1.55 -1.11
CA ASN A 120 10.36 1.65 -2.12
C ASN A 120 10.45 3.00 -2.83
N HIS A 121 11.53 3.15 -3.61
CA HIS A 121 11.80 4.40 -4.33
C HIS A 121 10.70 4.77 -5.31
N ARG A 122 10.09 3.76 -5.92
CA ARG A 122 9.00 3.99 -6.86
C ARG A 122 7.82 4.67 -6.16
N MET A 123 7.43 4.15 -4.99
CA MET A 123 6.34 4.73 -4.23
C MET A 123 6.69 6.12 -3.71
N LEU A 124 7.93 6.31 -3.24
CA LEU A 124 8.36 7.62 -2.77
C LEU A 124 8.30 8.67 -3.87
N LYS A 125 8.73 8.33 -5.09
CA LYS A 125 8.63 9.23 -6.24
C LYS A 125 7.19 9.55 -6.58
N PHE A 126 6.32 8.53 -6.56
CA PHE A 126 4.90 8.70 -6.83
C PHE A 126 4.26 9.65 -5.81
N LEU A 127 4.52 9.43 -4.53
CA LEU A 127 3.97 10.26 -3.46
C LEU A 127 4.43 11.71 -3.58
N LYS A 128 5.72 11.90 -3.90
CA LYS A 128 6.26 13.24 -4.07
C LYS A 128 5.55 14.00 -5.18
N LYS A 129 5.24 13.30 -6.30
CA LYS A 129 4.47 13.91 -7.40
C LYS A 129 3.05 14.28 -6.98
N LYS A 130 2.49 13.56 -5.99
CA LYS A 130 1.15 13.85 -5.45
C LYS A 130 1.18 14.94 -4.37
N GLY A 131 2.36 15.48 -4.06
CA GLY A 131 2.51 16.51 -3.04
C GLY A 131 2.74 15.98 -1.63
N TYR A 132 2.99 14.68 -1.50
CA TYR A 132 3.26 14.01 -0.22
C TYR A 132 4.78 13.91 -0.04
N ASP A 133 5.40 15.02 0.38
CA ASP A 133 6.85 15.10 0.54
C ASP A 133 7.28 15.58 1.93
N VAL A 134 6.37 15.53 2.90
CA VAL A 134 6.68 15.88 4.29
C VAL A 134 6.84 14.62 5.12
N LEU A 135 8.02 14.45 5.70
CA LEU A 135 8.27 13.36 6.63
C LEU A 135 7.61 13.70 7.96
N ASN A 136 6.54 12.97 8.30
CA ASN A 136 5.75 13.26 9.49
C ASN A 136 6.32 12.56 10.73
N LEU A 137 6.49 11.24 10.65
CA LEU A 137 6.99 10.43 11.77
C LEU A 137 7.94 9.38 11.23
N ILE A 138 8.82 8.89 12.09
CA ILE A 138 9.64 7.72 11.77
C ILE A 138 9.27 6.59 12.72
N GLU A 139 9.25 5.37 12.20
CA GLU A 139 9.01 4.18 12.99
C GLU A 139 10.35 3.47 13.20
N VAL A 140 10.69 3.18 14.44
CA VAL A 140 11.91 2.46 14.77
C VAL A 140 11.57 1.19 15.51
N LYS A 141 12.37 0.14 15.28
CA LYS A 141 12.17 -1.15 15.94
C LYS A 141 13.51 -1.71 16.36
N LYS A 142 13.48 -2.68 17.26
CA LYS A 142 14.66 -3.44 17.62
C LYS A 142 14.74 -4.65 16.69
N GLU A 143 15.88 -4.85 16.08
CA GLU A 143 16.08 -5.95 15.15
C GLU A 143 17.23 -6.83 15.60
N LYS A 144 17.02 -8.13 15.57
CA LYS A 144 18.05 -9.09 15.99
C LYS A 144 18.97 -9.51 14.84
N SER A 145 18.46 -9.45 13.62
CA SER A 145 19.24 -9.84 12.45
C SER A 145 20.18 -8.72 12.04
N PRO A 146 21.36 -9.04 11.50
CA PRO A 146 22.26 -8.01 10.99
C PRO A 146 21.61 -7.19 9.88
N ILE A 147 21.71 -5.88 9.98
CA ILE A 147 21.22 -4.95 8.95
C ILE A 147 22.39 -4.09 8.54
N THR A 148 22.68 -4.03 7.25
CA THR A 148 23.85 -3.37 6.71
C THR A 148 23.60 -1.98 6.13
N LYS A 149 22.34 -1.71 5.73
CA LYS A 149 22.00 -0.39 5.18
C LYS A 149 21.79 0.61 6.31
N SER A 150 22.17 1.85 6.08
CA SER A 150 21.95 2.91 7.06
C SER A 150 21.48 4.19 6.39
N ILE A 151 20.82 5.03 7.17
CA ILE A 151 20.33 6.33 6.76
C ILE A 151 20.57 7.31 7.90
N PHE A 152 20.90 8.55 7.57
CA PHE A 152 21.04 9.62 8.56
C PHE A 152 19.80 10.50 8.53
N ILE A 153 19.14 10.62 9.67
CA ILE A 153 17.98 11.51 9.82
C ILE A 153 18.30 12.48 10.96
N MET A 154 18.42 13.75 10.62
CA MET A 154 18.76 14.82 11.56
C MET A 154 20.01 14.48 12.40
N GLY A 155 21.01 13.92 11.74
CA GLY A 155 22.28 13.59 12.38
C GLY A 155 22.31 12.26 13.13
N ASN A 156 21.20 11.53 13.15
CA ASN A 156 21.12 10.22 13.81
C ASN A 156 21.23 9.12 12.78
N GLU A 157 22.20 8.22 12.97
CA GLU A 157 22.32 7.06 12.10
C GLU A 157 21.33 5.98 12.52
N LEU A 158 20.49 5.58 11.60
CA LEU A 158 19.54 4.49 11.78
C LEU A 158 19.78 3.45 10.70
N LYS A 159 19.48 2.20 11.02
CA LYS A 159 19.63 1.10 10.06
C LYS A 159 18.26 0.69 9.51
N TYR A 160 18.27 0.14 8.26
CA TYR A 160 17.01 -0.29 7.63
C TYR A 160 17.21 -1.39 6.61
#